data_77d2916c16d82d79a849d81e71afabc4
#
_entry.id   77d2916c16d82d79a849d81e71afabc4
#
_cell.length_a   1.000
_cell.length_b   1.000
_cell.length_c   1.000
_cell.angle_alpha   90.00
_cell.angle_beta   90.00
_cell.angle_gamma   90.00
#
_symmetry.space_group_name_H-M   'P 1'
#
loop_
_entity.id
_entity.type
_entity.pdbx_description
1 polymer ?
#
loop_
_entity_poly.entity_id
_entity_poly.type
_entity_poly.pdbx_seq_one_letter_code
_entity_poly.pdbx_strand_id
1 'polypeptide(L)'
;MPTSILLPPSGKTAETNGKKPQIWVISDGTAGMRLQAIALGEALIATDITNQTSLADIVIKPSWWLRHLPRLVPFLPKALLSPWLGSIGGRLNKDKPAIIITCGRRMAGTSIALNRLSKAYAVGTRTIHIQDPRLPPHYFDILIVPKHDPARGANVVTSLASLNRLDMSKIADAASQLNEKWRALP
;
A
#
# COMPACT_ATOMS: atom_id res chain seq x y z
N MET A 1 9.03 26.64 7.52
CA MET A 1 7.58 26.67 7.78
C MET A 1 7.00 25.36 7.28
N PRO A 2 6.35 24.56 8.11
CA PRO A 2 5.74 23.29 7.66
C PRO A 2 4.45 23.60 6.89
N THR A 3 4.38 23.16 5.65
CA THR A 3 3.19 23.25 4.81
C THR A 3 2.12 22.33 5.35
N SER A 4 1.09 22.92 5.92
CA SER A 4 -0.12 22.24 6.38
C SER A 4 -0.80 21.57 5.19
N ILE A 5 -0.86 20.25 5.16
CA ILE A 5 -1.66 19.50 4.19
C ILE A 5 -3.11 19.63 4.65
N LEU A 6 -3.85 20.55 4.05
CA LEU A 6 -5.30 20.63 4.18
C LEU A 6 -5.91 19.36 3.51
N LEU A 7 -6.43 18.47 4.33
CA LEU A 7 -7.33 17.43 3.88
C LEU A 7 -8.59 18.09 3.29
N PRO A 8 -9.07 17.66 2.13
CA PRO A 8 -10.33 18.17 1.59
C PRO A 8 -11.48 17.86 2.54
N PRO A 9 -12.54 18.72 2.59
CA PRO A 9 -13.66 18.56 3.51
C PRO A 9 -14.34 17.21 3.28
N SER A 10 -14.75 16.59 4.36
CA SER A 10 -15.45 15.30 4.44
C SER A 10 -16.70 15.30 3.55
N GLY A 11 -16.55 14.81 2.32
CA GLY A 11 -17.69 14.40 1.52
C GLY A 11 -18.33 13.18 2.16
N LYS A 12 -19.64 13.25 2.37
CA LYS A 12 -20.60 12.25 2.86
C LYS A 12 -20.00 10.87 3.05
N THR A 13 -19.80 10.49 4.30
CA THR A 13 -19.56 9.11 4.74
C THR A 13 -20.67 8.24 4.15
N ALA A 14 -20.33 7.43 3.15
CA ALA A 14 -21.19 6.34 2.75
C ALA A 14 -21.38 5.47 4.00
N GLU A 15 -22.62 5.29 4.42
CA GLU A 15 -23.00 4.38 5.49
C GLU A 15 -22.46 2.99 5.16
N THR A 16 -21.32 2.64 5.73
CA THR A 16 -20.75 1.32 5.66
C THR A 16 -21.48 0.46 6.66
N ASN A 17 -22.37 -0.36 6.15
CA ASN A 17 -23.14 -1.42 6.78
C ASN A 17 -22.30 -2.14 7.87
N GLY A 18 -22.21 -1.62 9.09
CA GLY A 18 -21.66 -2.22 10.31
C GLY A 18 -20.26 -2.88 10.27
N LYS A 19 -19.57 -2.89 9.13
CA LYS A 19 -18.26 -3.53 8.98
C LYS A 19 -17.16 -2.52 9.29
N LYS A 20 -16.26 -2.87 10.21
CA LYS A 20 -15.12 -2.01 10.58
C LYS A 20 -14.26 -1.67 9.36
N PRO A 21 -13.74 -0.44 9.25
CA PRO A 21 -12.81 -0.07 8.17
C PRO A 21 -11.64 -1.05 8.12
N GLN A 22 -11.22 -1.45 6.93
CA GLN A 22 -10.13 -2.40 6.76
C GLN A 22 -9.07 -1.82 5.83
N ILE A 23 -7.80 -1.94 6.24
CA ILE A 23 -6.64 -1.65 5.40
C ILE A 23 -6.11 -2.99 4.89
N TRP A 24 -6.00 -3.12 3.58
CA TRP A 24 -5.33 -4.26 2.96
C TRP A 24 -3.90 -3.91 2.59
N VAL A 25 -2.96 -4.68 3.11
CA VAL A 25 -1.57 -4.70 2.61
C VAL A 25 -1.47 -5.88 1.65
N ILE A 26 -1.21 -5.60 0.38
CA ILE A 26 -1.12 -6.63 -0.66
C ILE A 26 0.31 -6.66 -1.20
N SER A 27 0.97 -7.81 -1.08
CA SER A 27 2.36 -8.01 -1.48
C SER A 27 2.55 -9.28 -2.30
N ASP A 28 3.70 -9.39 -2.98
CA ASP A 28 4.16 -10.61 -3.66
C ASP A 28 4.99 -11.53 -2.76
N GLY A 29 5.03 -11.24 -1.45
CA GLY A 29 5.82 -11.98 -0.47
C GLY A 29 7.27 -11.52 -0.35
N THR A 30 7.74 -10.56 -1.16
CA THR A 30 9.09 -9.97 -1.01
C THR A 30 9.19 -9.25 0.33
N ALA A 31 10.03 -9.75 1.24
CA ALA A 31 10.07 -9.34 2.65
C ALA A 31 10.23 -7.81 2.84
N GLY A 32 11.20 -7.18 2.18
CA GLY A 32 11.45 -5.75 2.32
C GLY A 32 10.29 -4.88 1.83
N MET A 33 9.62 -5.27 0.73
CA MET A 33 8.45 -4.56 0.20
C MET A 33 7.23 -4.71 1.09
N ARG A 34 6.99 -5.93 1.58
CA ARG A 34 5.91 -6.25 2.48
C ARG A 34 6.03 -5.49 3.80
N LEU A 35 7.23 -5.44 4.39
CA LEU A 35 7.48 -4.70 5.63
C LEU A 35 7.23 -3.20 5.49
N GLN A 36 7.61 -2.57 4.38
CA GLN A 36 7.31 -1.16 4.13
C GLN A 36 5.80 -0.90 4.05
N ALA A 37 5.07 -1.77 3.36
CA ALA A 37 3.62 -1.63 3.23
C ALA A 37 2.89 -1.85 4.58
N ILE A 38 3.36 -2.82 5.38
CA ILE A 38 2.84 -3.05 6.74
C ILE A 38 3.14 -1.84 7.64
N ALA A 39 4.37 -1.31 7.59
CA ALA A 39 4.75 -0.14 8.39
C ALA A 39 3.83 1.06 8.14
N LEU A 40 3.49 1.31 6.88
CA LEU A 40 2.52 2.37 6.54
C LEU A 40 1.12 2.05 7.07
N GLY A 41 0.67 0.80 6.91
CA GLY A 41 -0.65 0.38 7.38
C GLY A 41 -0.80 0.53 8.90
N GLU A 42 0.23 0.13 9.67
CA GLU A 42 0.27 0.29 11.12
C GLU A 42 0.29 1.77 11.55
N ALA A 43 1.07 2.61 10.84
CA ALA A 43 1.09 4.04 11.10
C ALA A 43 -0.27 4.69 10.85
N LEU A 44 -0.98 4.28 9.79
CA LEU A 44 -2.33 4.77 9.51
C LEU A 44 -3.34 4.32 10.59
N ILE A 45 -3.25 3.08 11.09
CA ILE A 45 -4.08 2.60 12.19
C ILE A 45 -3.80 3.40 13.47
N ALA A 46 -2.54 3.68 13.76
CA ALA A 46 -2.16 4.46 14.95
C ALA A 46 -2.73 5.89 14.94
N THR A 47 -3.11 6.42 13.77
CA THR A 47 -3.79 7.72 13.64
C THR A 47 -5.32 7.62 13.75
N ASP A 48 -5.88 6.41 13.75
CA ASP A 48 -7.33 6.20 13.88
C ASP A 48 -7.78 6.35 15.34
N ILE A 49 -8.35 7.51 15.66
CA ILE A 49 -8.84 7.84 17.00
C ILE A 49 -9.95 6.87 17.45
N THR A 50 -10.66 6.23 16.51
CA THR A 50 -11.78 5.33 16.80
C THR A 50 -11.32 3.92 17.18
N ASN A 51 -10.06 3.56 16.93
CA ASN A 51 -9.48 2.22 17.11
C ASN A 51 -10.30 1.10 16.44
N GLN A 52 -11.04 1.42 15.38
CA GLN A 52 -11.89 0.47 14.67
C GLN A 52 -11.26 -0.10 13.40
N THR A 53 -10.21 0.54 12.89
CA THR A 53 -9.54 0.11 11.67
C THR A 53 -8.70 -1.13 11.91
N SER A 54 -8.83 -2.14 11.05
CA SER A 54 -8.04 -3.37 11.09
C SER A 54 -7.13 -3.50 9.88
N LEU A 55 -6.00 -4.20 10.02
CA LEU A 55 -5.05 -4.48 8.95
C LEU A 55 -5.15 -5.95 8.54
N ALA A 56 -5.29 -6.17 7.23
CA ALA A 56 -5.19 -7.50 6.62
C ALA A 56 -3.94 -7.56 5.74
N ASP A 57 -3.02 -8.43 6.09
CA ASP A 57 -1.80 -8.70 5.32
C ASP A 57 -2.06 -9.86 4.37
N ILE A 58 -2.02 -9.58 3.08
CA ILE A 58 -2.42 -10.50 2.01
C ILE A 58 -1.26 -10.71 1.06
N VAL A 59 -0.73 -11.93 1.04
CA VAL A 59 0.31 -12.31 0.07
C VAL A 59 -0.37 -12.94 -1.14
N ILE A 60 -0.05 -12.43 -2.33
CA ILE A 60 -0.56 -12.97 -3.59
C ILE A 60 0.59 -13.29 -4.54
N LYS A 61 0.31 -14.14 -5.52
CA LYS A 61 1.17 -14.30 -6.70
C LYS A 61 0.55 -13.49 -7.84
N PRO A 62 1.08 -12.28 -8.17
CA PRO A 62 0.54 -11.49 -9.27
C PRO A 62 0.58 -12.30 -10.56
N SER A 63 -0.47 -12.20 -11.37
CA SER A 63 -0.44 -12.82 -12.69
C SER A 63 0.74 -12.29 -13.51
N TRP A 64 1.25 -13.13 -14.41
CA TRP A 64 2.40 -12.76 -15.24
C TRP A 64 2.18 -11.41 -15.97
N TRP A 65 0.98 -11.19 -16.48
CA TRP A 65 0.59 -9.98 -17.21
C TRP A 65 0.66 -8.72 -16.34
N LEU A 66 0.14 -8.77 -15.11
CA LEU A 66 0.19 -7.65 -14.17
C LEU A 66 1.62 -7.33 -13.74
N ARG A 67 2.46 -8.35 -13.64
CA ARG A 67 3.85 -8.20 -13.19
C ARG A 67 4.77 -7.66 -14.27
N HIS A 68 4.63 -8.14 -15.52
CA HIS A 68 5.59 -7.86 -16.59
C HIS A 68 5.11 -6.79 -17.57
N LEU A 69 3.80 -6.58 -17.70
CA LEU A 69 3.20 -5.60 -18.59
C LEU A 69 2.33 -4.56 -17.85
N PRO A 70 2.83 -3.94 -16.77
CA PRO A 70 2.02 -3.00 -15.99
C PRO A 70 1.57 -1.78 -16.79
N ARG A 71 2.31 -1.40 -17.84
CA ARG A 71 1.95 -0.29 -18.75
C ARG A 71 0.69 -0.53 -19.57
N LEU A 72 0.32 -1.79 -19.81
CA LEU A 72 -0.89 -2.15 -20.55
C LEU A 72 -2.14 -2.15 -19.65
N VAL A 73 -1.97 -2.35 -18.35
CA VAL A 73 -3.07 -2.48 -17.39
C VAL A 73 -4.06 -1.31 -17.43
N PRO A 74 -3.65 -0.04 -17.60
CA PRO A 74 -4.57 1.08 -17.69
C PRO A 74 -5.54 1.01 -18.88
N PHE A 75 -5.18 0.29 -19.95
CA PHE A 75 -5.96 0.21 -21.19
C PHE A 75 -6.82 -1.06 -21.29
N LEU A 76 -6.61 -2.02 -20.40
CA LEU A 76 -7.32 -3.30 -20.45
C LEU A 76 -8.80 -3.17 -20.07
N PRO A 77 -9.69 -3.97 -20.69
CA PRO A 77 -11.07 -4.08 -20.23
C PRO A 77 -11.16 -4.51 -18.76
N LYS A 78 -12.06 -3.91 -17.99
CA LYS A 78 -12.24 -4.23 -16.57
C LYS A 78 -12.55 -5.71 -16.32
N ALA A 79 -13.26 -6.34 -17.25
CA ALA A 79 -13.61 -7.77 -17.20
C ALA A 79 -12.37 -8.68 -17.11
N LEU A 80 -11.22 -8.27 -17.68
CA LEU A 80 -9.96 -9.02 -17.61
C LEU A 80 -9.20 -8.79 -16.30
N LEU A 81 -9.41 -7.67 -15.63
CA LEU A 81 -8.65 -7.32 -14.44
C LEU A 81 -9.02 -8.19 -13.24
N SER A 82 -10.31 -8.50 -13.05
CA SER A 82 -10.77 -9.31 -11.93
C SER A 82 -10.20 -10.74 -11.95
N PRO A 83 -10.27 -11.51 -13.06
CA PRO A 83 -9.63 -12.81 -13.16
C PRO A 83 -8.11 -12.77 -12.94
N TRP A 84 -7.44 -11.72 -13.44
CA TRP A 84 -5.98 -11.60 -13.30
C TRP A 84 -5.53 -11.29 -11.87
N LEU A 85 -6.42 -10.73 -11.06
CA LEU A 85 -6.21 -10.53 -9.62
C LEU A 85 -6.58 -11.78 -8.80
N GLY A 86 -7.15 -12.81 -9.44
CA GLY A 86 -7.56 -14.04 -8.77
C GLY A 86 -8.59 -13.78 -7.65
N SER A 87 -8.43 -14.44 -6.53
CA SER A 87 -9.36 -14.33 -5.40
C SER A 87 -9.53 -12.89 -4.87
N ILE A 88 -8.52 -12.02 -5.03
CA ILE A 88 -8.57 -10.63 -4.55
C ILE A 88 -9.56 -9.80 -5.36
N GLY A 89 -9.69 -10.04 -6.67
CA GLY A 89 -10.63 -9.32 -7.53
C GLY A 89 -12.09 -9.48 -7.06
N GLY A 90 -12.50 -10.69 -6.71
CA GLY A 90 -13.83 -10.97 -6.16
C GLY A 90 -14.02 -10.43 -4.73
N ARG A 91 -13.00 -10.56 -3.89
CA ARG A 91 -13.02 -10.06 -2.52
C ARG A 91 -13.13 -8.54 -2.44
N LEU A 92 -12.54 -7.80 -3.38
CA LEU A 92 -12.58 -6.34 -3.40
C LEU A 92 -14.02 -5.79 -3.34
N ASN A 93 -14.91 -6.36 -4.15
CA ASN A 93 -16.31 -5.93 -4.16
C ASN A 93 -17.08 -6.35 -2.89
N LYS A 94 -16.74 -7.52 -2.33
CA LYS A 94 -17.40 -8.06 -1.13
C LYS A 94 -16.93 -7.37 0.15
N ASP A 95 -15.62 -7.22 0.30
CA ASP A 95 -15.01 -6.78 1.57
C ASP A 95 -14.89 -5.25 1.66
N LYS A 96 -14.81 -4.57 0.51
CA LYS A 96 -14.78 -3.10 0.38
C LYS A 96 -13.76 -2.46 1.33
N PRO A 97 -12.46 -2.78 1.24
CA PRO A 97 -11.47 -2.18 2.12
C PRO A 97 -11.44 -0.67 1.94
N ALA A 98 -11.20 0.07 3.01
CA ALA A 98 -11.07 1.53 2.95
C ALA A 98 -9.79 1.94 2.19
N ILE A 99 -8.69 1.23 2.47
CA ILE A 99 -7.38 1.50 1.89
C ILE A 99 -6.75 0.20 1.41
N ILE A 100 -6.06 0.25 0.26
CA ILE A 100 -5.20 -0.81 -0.23
C ILE A 100 -3.78 -0.25 -0.36
N ILE A 101 -2.81 -0.91 0.27
CA ILE A 101 -1.39 -0.55 0.21
C ILE A 101 -0.64 -1.63 -0.55
N THR A 102 0.14 -1.21 -1.52
CA THR A 102 1.05 -2.08 -2.30
C THR A 102 2.44 -1.48 -2.34
N CYS A 103 3.47 -2.28 -2.52
CA CYS A 103 4.84 -1.80 -2.58
C CYS A 103 5.66 -2.51 -3.66
N GLY A 104 6.47 -1.73 -4.36
CA GLY A 104 7.47 -2.22 -5.31
C GLY A 104 6.96 -2.40 -6.74
N ARG A 105 7.89 -2.33 -7.70
CA ARG A 105 7.59 -2.33 -9.14
C ARG A 105 6.80 -3.55 -9.61
N ARG A 106 7.03 -4.72 -9.02
CA ARG A 106 6.31 -5.95 -9.37
C ARG A 106 4.83 -5.90 -9.04
N MET A 107 4.45 -5.07 -8.07
CA MET A 107 3.08 -4.87 -7.63
C MET A 107 2.38 -3.69 -8.34
N ALA A 108 3.10 -2.92 -9.17
CA ALA A 108 2.53 -1.73 -9.82
C ALA A 108 1.31 -2.05 -10.68
N GLY A 109 1.37 -3.07 -11.54
CA GLY A 109 0.21 -3.50 -12.34
C GLY A 109 -0.96 -3.97 -11.49
N THR A 110 -0.69 -4.70 -10.41
CA THR A 110 -1.70 -5.12 -9.44
C THR A 110 -2.35 -3.90 -8.77
N SER A 111 -1.56 -2.91 -8.36
CA SER A 111 -2.06 -1.66 -7.77
C SER A 111 -2.99 -0.91 -8.73
N ILE A 112 -2.58 -0.76 -10.00
CA ILE A 112 -3.40 -0.12 -11.03
C ILE A 112 -4.71 -0.90 -11.27
N ALA A 113 -4.63 -2.23 -11.36
CA ALA A 113 -5.81 -3.07 -11.55
C ALA A 113 -6.80 -2.93 -10.38
N LEU A 114 -6.32 -2.94 -9.15
CA LEU A 114 -7.12 -2.73 -7.94
C LEU A 114 -7.75 -1.34 -7.90
N ASN A 115 -7.00 -0.28 -8.24
CA ASN A 115 -7.50 1.08 -8.34
C ASN A 115 -8.65 1.17 -9.36
N ARG A 116 -8.46 0.60 -10.54
CA ARG A 116 -9.48 0.63 -11.60
C ARG A 116 -10.74 -0.16 -11.24
N LEU A 117 -10.59 -1.31 -10.59
CA LEU A 117 -11.73 -2.11 -10.14
C LEU A 117 -12.47 -1.47 -8.99
N SER A 118 -11.77 -0.87 -8.02
CA SER A 118 -12.41 -0.16 -6.90
C SER A 118 -13.29 0.99 -7.39
N LYS A 119 -12.81 1.75 -8.36
CA LYS A 119 -13.59 2.79 -9.03
C LYS A 119 -14.76 2.23 -9.82
N ALA A 120 -14.58 1.09 -10.51
CA ALA A 120 -15.64 0.44 -11.26
C ALA A 120 -16.76 -0.11 -10.38
N TYR A 121 -16.41 -0.63 -9.21
CA TYR A 121 -17.37 -1.15 -8.23
C TYR A 121 -17.94 -0.06 -7.32
N ALA A 122 -17.48 1.19 -7.45
CA ALA A 122 -17.89 2.33 -6.62
C ALA A 122 -17.74 2.03 -5.11
N VAL A 123 -16.70 1.28 -4.73
CA VAL A 123 -16.53 0.83 -3.34
C VAL A 123 -15.85 1.87 -2.44
N GLY A 124 -15.41 3.01 -2.98
CA GLY A 124 -14.77 4.08 -2.20
C GLY A 124 -13.34 3.80 -1.74
N THR A 125 -12.78 2.63 -2.08
CA THR A 125 -11.41 2.24 -1.71
C THR A 125 -10.37 3.20 -2.27
N ARG A 126 -9.41 3.63 -1.46
CA ARG A 126 -8.22 4.37 -1.88
C ARG A 126 -7.02 3.44 -2.02
N THR A 127 -6.23 3.65 -3.06
CA THR A 127 -5.01 2.85 -3.29
C THR A 127 -3.77 3.69 -3.03
N ILE A 128 -2.84 3.13 -2.27
CA ILE A 128 -1.53 3.72 -1.98
C ILE A 128 -0.47 2.77 -2.54
N HIS A 129 0.42 3.30 -3.37
CA HIS A 129 1.57 2.55 -3.87
C HIS A 129 2.87 3.15 -3.33
N ILE A 130 3.76 2.29 -2.85
CA ILE A 130 5.06 2.69 -2.28
C ILE A 130 6.16 2.31 -3.26
N GLN A 131 7.14 3.19 -3.43
CA GLN A 131 8.24 3.20 -4.39
C GLN A 131 7.83 3.59 -5.81
N ASP A 132 8.79 4.17 -6.55
CA ASP A 132 8.57 4.58 -7.93
C ASP A 132 8.31 3.37 -8.85
N PRO A 133 7.10 3.24 -9.39
CA PRO A 133 6.73 2.15 -10.30
C PRO A 133 7.28 2.34 -11.71
N ARG A 134 7.92 3.48 -11.99
CA ARG A 134 8.31 3.95 -13.34
C ARG A 134 7.12 4.03 -14.33
N LEU A 135 5.98 4.44 -13.79
CA LEU A 135 4.71 4.62 -14.49
C LEU A 135 4.15 6.00 -14.15
N PRO A 136 3.29 6.59 -15.00
CA PRO A 136 2.65 7.85 -14.71
C PRO A 136 1.92 7.84 -13.36
N PRO A 137 2.18 8.82 -12.47
CA PRO A 137 1.59 8.86 -11.13
C PRO A 137 0.05 8.87 -11.11
N HIS A 138 -0.59 9.42 -12.14
CA HIS A 138 -2.06 9.53 -12.20
C HIS A 138 -2.79 8.16 -12.27
N TYR A 139 -2.06 7.05 -12.46
CA TYR A 139 -2.65 5.71 -12.37
C TYR A 139 -2.89 5.24 -10.93
N PHE A 140 -2.38 5.97 -9.94
CA PHE A 140 -2.52 5.67 -8.52
C PHE A 140 -3.33 6.78 -7.84
N ASP A 141 -4.02 6.48 -6.74
CA ASP A 141 -4.64 7.56 -5.95
C ASP A 141 -3.57 8.31 -5.16
N ILE A 142 -2.65 7.57 -4.52
CA ILE A 142 -1.49 8.11 -3.81
C ILE A 142 -0.25 7.27 -4.17
N LEU A 143 0.84 7.96 -4.47
CA LEU A 143 2.15 7.36 -4.72
C LEU A 143 3.15 7.89 -3.70
N ILE A 144 3.76 7.02 -2.89
CA ILE A 144 4.80 7.40 -1.92
C ILE A 144 6.15 6.95 -2.46
N VAL A 145 7.05 7.90 -2.65
CA VAL A 145 8.39 7.63 -3.20
C VAL A 145 9.49 8.27 -2.35
N PRO A 146 10.65 7.63 -2.25
CA PRO A 146 11.83 8.26 -1.66
C PRO A 146 12.20 9.55 -2.42
N LYS A 147 12.75 10.54 -1.73
CA LYS A 147 13.11 11.85 -2.31
C LYS A 147 14.07 11.73 -3.51
N HIS A 148 14.91 10.69 -3.54
CA HIS A 148 15.87 10.44 -4.62
C HIS A 148 15.23 9.83 -5.88
N ASP A 149 14.01 9.30 -5.80
CA ASP A 149 13.28 8.80 -6.97
C ASP A 149 12.71 9.96 -7.81
N PRO A 150 12.65 9.83 -9.15
CA PRO A 150 12.27 10.93 -10.04
C PRO A 150 10.76 11.23 -10.08
N ALA A 151 9.90 10.29 -9.66
CA ALA A 151 8.46 10.47 -9.77
C ALA A 151 7.97 11.71 -9.00
N ARG A 152 7.20 12.58 -9.68
CA ARG A 152 6.58 13.79 -9.10
C ARG A 152 5.17 13.95 -9.66
N GLY A 153 4.28 14.58 -8.88
CA GLY A 153 2.89 14.83 -9.27
C GLY A 153 2.04 15.30 -8.09
N ALA A 154 0.82 15.72 -8.37
CA ALA A 154 -0.10 16.21 -7.34
C ALA A 154 -0.50 15.14 -6.30
N ASN A 155 -0.43 13.85 -6.70
CA ASN A 155 -0.72 12.69 -5.85
C ASN A 155 0.55 11.96 -5.38
N VAL A 156 1.73 12.58 -5.52
CA VAL A 156 3.02 12.01 -5.09
C VAL A 156 3.46 12.62 -3.78
N VAL A 157 3.67 11.77 -2.79
CA VAL A 157 4.25 12.12 -1.49
C VAL A 157 5.69 11.65 -1.45
N THR A 158 6.63 12.54 -1.14
CA THR A 158 8.04 12.18 -1.02
C THR A 158 8.43 11.90 0.42
N SER A 159 9.10 10.76 0.67
CA SER A 159 9.70 10.43 1.95
C SER A 159 11.21 10.67 1.92
N LEU A 160 11.81 10.96 3.08
CA LEU A 160 13.26 11.13 3.18
C LEU A 160 13.99 9.81 2.92
N ALA A 161 13.43 8.70 3.40
CA ALA A 161 13.98 7.36 3.27
C ALA A 161 12.86 6.34 3.04
N SER A 162 13.24 5.08 2.87
CA SER A 162 12.30 3.97 2.82
C SER A 162 11.50 3.87 4.11
N LEU A 163 10.22 3.56 4.00
CA LEU A 163 9.37 3.32 5.17
C LEU A 163 9.84 2.06 5.90
N ASN A 164 9.93 2.14 7.21
CA ASN A 164 10.33 1.00 8.03
C ASN A 164 9.60 1.01 9.38
N ARG A 165 9.65 -0.13 10.07
CA ARG A 165 9.07 -0.31 11.41
C ARG A 165 10.11 -0.16 12.53
N LEU A 166 11.31 0.30 12.18
CA LEU A 166 12.38 0.46 13.16
C LEU A 166 12.13 1.72 13.99
N ASP A 167 12.10 1.56 15.28
CA ASP A 167 12.20 2.62 16.26
C ASP A 167 13.49 2.46 17.08
N MET A 168 13.80 3.44 17.88
CA MET A 168 15.05 3.46 18.69
C MET A 168 15.11 2.30 19.67
N SER A 169 13.97 1.84 20.22
CA SER A 169 13.93 0.72 21.16
C SER A 169 14.34 -0.58 20.46
N LYS A 170 13.78 -0.87 19.29
CA LYS A 170 14.13 -2.07 18.50
C LYS A 170 15.58 -2.08 18.04
N ILE A 171 16.13 -0.90 17.73
CA ILE A 171 17.56 -0.77 17.40
C ILE A 171 18.42 -1.07 18.62
N ALA A 172 18.06 -0.54 19.80
CA ALA A 172 18.78 -0.79 21.04
C ALA A 172 18.76 -2.27 21.45
N ASP A 173 17.59 -2.91 21.33
CA ASP A 173 17.43 -4.35 21.62
C ASP A 173 18.28 -5.21 20.68
N ALA A 174 18.26 -4.91 19.39
CA ALA A 174 19.06 -5.61 18.40
C ALA A 174 20.57 -5.41 18.63
N ALA A 175 21.00 -4.19 19.01
CA ALA A 175 22.38 -3.89 19.34
C ALA A 175 22.84 -4.64 20.59
N SER A 176 21.99 -4.76 21.62
CA SER A 176 22.29 -5.52 22.83
C SER A 176 22.48 -7.01 22.52
N GLN A 177 21.57 -7.60 21.74
CA GLN A 177 21.67 -9.00 21.32
C GLN A 177 22.93 -9.27 20.46
N LEU A 178 23.29 -8.32 19.59
CA LEU A 178 24.50 -8.44 18.78
C LEU A 178 25.75 -8.38 19.64
N ASN A 179 25.80 -7.48 20.64
CA ASN A 179 26.92 -7.38 21.58
C ASN A 179 27.10 -8.66 22.39
N GLU A 180 26.02 -9.30 22.86
CA GLU A 180 26.10 -10.57 23.57
C GLU A 180 26.68 -11.67 22.67
N LYS A 181 26.18 -11.80 21.44
CA LYS A 181 26.69 -12.76 20.47
C LYS A 181 28.18 -12.49 20.13
N TRP A 182 28.56 -11.23 19.98
CA TRP A 182 29.92 -10.85 19.64
C TRP A 182 30.89 -11.17 20.77
N ARG A 183 30.51 -10.97 22.04
CA ARG A 183 31.30 -11.33 23.20
C ARG A 183 31.43 -12.85 23.41
N ALA A 184 30.49 -13.63 22.88
CA ALA A 184 30.50 -15.10 22.97
C ALA A 184 31.31 -15.78 21.85
N LEU A 185 31.88 -15.03 20.91
CA LEU A 185 32.77 -15.56 19.88
C LEU A 185 34.16 -15.81 20.49
N PRO A 186 34.82 -16.98 20.20
CA PRO A 186 36.12 -17.35 20.71
C PRO A 186 37.23 -16.44 20.15
#